data_e0b31e000a15ae396e6a2dc988434e7b
#
_entry.id   e0b31e000a15ae396e6a2dc988434e7b
#
_cell.length_a   1.000
_cell.length_b   1.000
_cell.length_c   1.000
_cell.angle_alpha   90.00
_cell.angle_beta   90.00
_cell.angle_gamma   90.00
#
_symmetry.space_group_name_H-M   'P 1'
#
loop_
_entity.id
_entity.type
_entity.pdbx_description
1 polymer ?
#
loop_
_entity_poly.entity_id
_entity_poly.type
_entity_poly.pdbx_seq_one_letter_code
_entity_poly.pdbx_strand_id
1 'polypeptide(L)'
;MLAELGVSDDEDNYTESKSLVAQPQAAMVIEDQSNGYVVALVGGRGTKEGRRTLNRATSAVRSPGSTFKVLAAFAPALDSAGQTLATVYNDAPFNYNGGTPVRNYYKTGYRGINPIREGIRESMNIVAVKALTVITPQLGYDYLLNFGFTTLVEREERNGEIYTDINQTLALGGLTNGVTPYELNAAYAAIANMGTYNEPKLYSKVTDADGNVILDNTVPNSKQVIKETTAYLLTSAMEDVVISGTGTRCRFSTKMAIAGKTGTSSEYHDVWFAGFTPYYTCSVWTGYDNNIGMSTTRGANYEINVSKDLWRSVMKRIH
;
A
#
# COMPACT_ATOMS: atom_id res chain seq x y z
N MET A 1 -25.56 26.15 18.93
CA MET A 1 -25.82 24.76 18.52
C MET A 1 -27.23 24.30 18.88
N LEU A 2 -27.72 24.41 20.15
CA LEU A 2 -29.13 24.07 20.49
C LEU A 2 -30.14 25.00 19.82
N ALA A 3 -29.86 26.28 19.74
CA ALA A 3 -30.71 27.25 19.04
C ALA A 3 -30.83 26.97 17.52
N GLU A 4 -29.78 26.49 16.89
CA GLU A 4 -29.76 26.09 15.47
C GLU A 4 -30.61 24.83 15.20
N LEU A 5 -30.83 24.01 16.23
CA LEU A 5 -31.67 22.83 16.18
C LEU A 5 -33.12 23.06 16.61
N GLY A 6 -33.46 24.31 16.97
CA GLY A 6 -34.79 24.69 17.44
C GLY A 6 -35.14 24.08 18.81
N VAL A 7 -34.17 23.74 19.62
CA VAL A 7 -34.33 23.18 20.97
C VAL A 7 -34.25 24.34 21.95
N SER A 8 -35.27 24.48 22.83
CA SER A 8 -35.25 25.46 23.89
C SER A 8 -34.17 25.15 24.93
N ASP A 9 -33.50 26.19 25.41
CA ASP A 9 -32.43 26.12 26.42
C ASP A 9 -33.03 25.95 27.83
N ASP A 10 -33.91 25.01 28.00
CA ASP A 10 -34.59 24.71 29.25
C ASP A 10 -33.81 23.62 29.98
N GLU A 11 -33.03 23.99 31.01
CA GLU A 11 -32.09 23.12 31.72
C GLU A 11 -32.74 21.84 32.29
N ASP A 12 -34.05 21.82 32.45
CA ASP A 12 -34.79 20.69 33.04
C ASP A 12 -35.20 19.62 31.99
N ASN A 13 -35.01 19.86 30.69
CA ASN A 13 -35.59 19.02 29.64
C ASN A 13 -34.58 18.22 28.81
N TYR A 14 -33.28 18.38 29.00
CA TYR A 14 -32.26 17.57 28.25
C TYR A 14 -31.01 17.29 29.07
N THR A 15 -30.38 16.14 28.76
CA THR A 15 -29.05 15.78 29.26
C THR A 15 -28.08 15.85 28.10
N GLU A 16 -27.10 16.74 28.16
CA GLU A 16 -26.02 16.79 27.18
C GLU A 16 -25.02 15.65 27.48
N SER A 17 -24.83 14.76 26.53
CA SER A 17 -23.75 13.76 26.58
C SER A 17 -22.74 14.01 25.47
N LYS A 18 -21.46 14.15 25.83
CA LYS A 18 -20.35 14.28 24.87
C LYS A 18 -19.53 13.01 24.85
N SER A 19 -19.42 12.38 23.68
CA SER A 19 -18.50 11.28 23.48
C SER A 19 -17.39 11.70 22.50
N LEU A 20 -16.14 11.49 22.88
CA LEU A 20 -14.99 11.66 21.99
C LEU A 20 -14.71 10.33 21.32
N VAL A 21 -14.87 10.29 20.01
CA VAL A 21 -14.55 9.13 19.19
C VAL A 21 -13.24 9.38 18.46
N ALA A 22 -12.24 8.54 18.73
CA ALA A 22 -10.99 8.57 17.98
C ALA A 22 -11.28 8.38 16.49
N GLN A 23 -10.58 9.14 15.66
CA GLN A 23 -10.71 9.06 14.20
C GLN A 23 -9.42 8.55 13.58
N PRO A 24 -9.46 7.70 12.55
CA PRO A 24 -8.25 7.19 11.91
C PRO A 24 -7.45 8.33 11.29
N GLN A 25 -6.15 8.16 11.28
CA GLN A 25 -5.20 8.96 10.52
C GLN A 25 -5.16 8.52 9.06
N ALA A 26 -4.61 9.38 8.22
CA ALA A 26 -4.36 9.08 6.82
C ALA A 26 -3.04 9.69 6.38
N ALA A 27 -2.34 9.02 5.48
CA ALA A 27 -1.19 9.56 4.76
C ALA A 27 -1.32 9.24 3.28
N MET A 28 -0.84 10.17 2.44
CA MET A 28 -0.92 10.05 0.99
C MET A 28 0.36 10.57 0.36
N VAL A 29 0.82 9.89 -0.68
CA VAL A 29 1.93 10.30 -1.53
C VAL A 29 1.47 10.22 -2.97
N ILE A 30 1.74 11.26 -3.76
CA ILE A 30 1.50 11.28 -5.21
C ILE A 30 2.82 11.63 -5.90
N GLU A 31 3.19 10.84 -6.89
CA GLU A 31 4.46 10.92 -7.58
C GLU A 31 4.23 10.92 -9.09
N ASP A 32 4.99 11.75 -9.79
CA ASP A 32 5.20 11.63 -11.22
C ASP A 32 6.20 10.48 -11.44
N GLN A 33 5.66 9.33 -11.83
CA GLN A 33 6.45 8.10 -12.01
C GLN A 33 7.55 8.22 -13.07
N SER A 34 7.42 9.17 -14.02
CA SER A 34 8.38 9.33 -15.10
C SER A 34 9.73 9.88 -14.64
N ASN A 35 9.76 10.57 -13.49
CA ASN A 35 10.94 11.29 -13.01
C ASN A 35 11.19 11.22 -11.50
N GLY A 36 10.29 10.61 -10.73
CA GLY A 36 10.41 10.44 -9.28
C GLY A 36 10.04 11.69 -8.46
N TYR A 37 9.48 12.74 -9.08
CA TYR A 37 9.03 13.89 -8.29
C TYR A 37 7.75 13.57 -7.52
N VAL A 38 7.83 13.73 -6.19
CA VAL A 38 6.66 13.71 -5.31
C VAL A 38 5.95 15.05 -5.46
N VAL A 39 4.88 15.04 -6.24
CA VAL A 39 4.10 16.25 -6.58
C VAL A 39 3.14 16.65 -5.48
N ALA A 40 2.73 15.72 -4.61
CA ALA A 40 1.92 16.01 -3.44
C ALA A 40 2.18 14.97 -2.33
N LEU A 41 2.15 15.44 -1.08
CA LEU A 41 2.35 14.61 0.09
C LEU A 41 1.51 15.14 1.26
N VAL A 42 0.78 14.24 1.92
CA VAL A 42 0.02 14.51 3.14
C VAL A 42 0.41 13.51 4.21
N GLY A 43 0.94 14.00 5.33
CA GLY A 43 1.47 13.18 6.42
C GLY A 43 0.52 12.94 7.58
N GLY A 44 -0.73 13.39 7.49
CA GLY A 44 -1.71 13.19 8.56
C GLY A 44 -3.01 13.95 8.32
N ARG A 45 -4.04 13.59 9.09
CA ARG A 45 -5.36 14.23 9.08
C ARG A 45 -5.38 15.44 10.05
N GLY A 46 -6.21 16.40 9.73
CA GLY A 46 -6.45 17.57 10.58
C GLY A 46 -5.48 18.73 10.38
N THR A 47 -5.70 19.79 11.11
CA THR A 47 -4.84 20.97 11.08
C THR A 47 -3.53 20.69 11.82
N LYS A 48 -2.43 21.13 11.26
CA LYS A 48 -1.13 21.04 11.90
C LYS A 48 -0.95 22.15 12.93
N GLU A 49 -1.04 21.81 14.22
CA GLU A 49 -0.96 22.78 15.31
C GLU A 49 0.47 23.04 15.84
N GLY A 50 1.41 22.15 15.53
CA GLY A 50 2.80 22.22 16.04
C GLY A 50 3.85 22.21 14.95
N ARG A 51 5.09 22.57 15.33
CA ARG A 51 6.28 22.42 14.50
C ARG A 51 6.82 20.99 14.69
N ARG A 52 7.42 20.41 13.62
CA ARG A 52 8.06 19.06 13.63
C ARG A 52 7.11 17.95 14.11
N THR A 53 5.84 18.04 13.78
CA THR A 53 4.87 16.95 14.02
C THR A 53 5.15 15.76 13.10
N LEU A 54 4.72 14.56 13.51
CA LEU A 54 4.91 13.33 12.76
C LEU A 54 4.34 13.44 11.33
N ASN A 55 5.21 13.23 10.36
CA ASN A 55 4.81 13.05 8.96
C ASN A 55 4.70 11.54 8.67
N ARG A 56 3.48 11.00 8.71
CA ARG A 56 3.26 9.57 8.53
C ARG A 56 3.60 9.08 7.14
N ALA A 57 3.59 9.95 6.15
CA ALA A 57 3.94 9.57 4.78
C ALA A 57 5.42 9.16 4.63
N THR A 58 6.32 9.80 5.39
CA THR A 58 7.77 9.58 5.27
C THR A 58 8.40 8.91 6.49
N SER A 59 7.72 8.91 7.64
CA SER A 59 8.36 8.54 8.91
C SER A 59 7.61 7.49 9.71
N ALA A 60 6.36 7.15 9.36
CA ALA A 60 5.64 6.07 10.01
C ALA A 60 5.75 4.78 9.21
N VAL A 61 6.40 3.77 9.79
CA VAL A 61 6.43 2.41 9.23
C VAL A 61 5.18 1.64 9.64
N ARG A 62 4.51 1.03 8.66
CA ARG A 62 3.24 0.32 8.82
C ARG A 62 3.23 -0.95 8.00
N SER A 63 2.48 -1.96 8.46
CA SER A 63 2.34 -3.21 7.71
C SER A 63 1.65 -2.93 6.36
N PRO A 64 2.31 -3.22 5.23
CA PRO A 64 1.74 -2.97 3.90
C PRO A 64 0.63 -3.95 3.52
N GLY A 65 0.48 -5.03 4.27
CA GLY A 65 -0.50 -6.06 4.00
C GLY A 65 -0.40 -6.60 2.56
N SER A 66 -1.54 -6.86 1.98
CA SER A 66 -1.65 -7.47 0.64
C SER A 66 -1.08 -6.65 -0.53
N THR A 67 -0.64 -5.40 -0.34
CA THR A 67 0.08 -4.66 -1.39
C THR A 67 1.41 -5.33 -1.71
N PHE A 68 2.03 -6.00 -0.75
CA PHE A 68 3.29 -6.70 -0.92
C PHE A 68 3.21 -7.95 -1.79
N LYS A 69 2.05 -8.56 -1.98
CA LYS A 69 1.88 -9.70 -2.88
C LYS A 69 2.43 -9.45 -4.28
N VAL A 70 2.17 -8.25 -4.81
CA VAL A 70 2.63 -7.86 -6.13
C VAL A 70 4.15 -7.73 -6.16
N LEU A 71 4.74 -7.08 -5.17
CA LEU A 71 6.16 -6.74 -5.13
C LEU A 71 7.05 -7.92 -4.71
N ALA A 72 6.67 -8.63 -3.63
CA ALA A 72 7.48 -9.68 -3.03
C ALA A 72 7.30 -11.07 -3.65
N ALA A 73 6.08 -11.37 -4.17
CA ALA A 73 5.78 -12.70 -4.68
C ALA A 73 5.61 -12.71 -6.21
N PHE A 74 4.74 -11.87 -6.76
CA PHE A 74 4.38 -11.98 -8.17
C PHE A 74 5.38 -11.29 -9.11
N ALA A 75 5.97 -10.17 -8.73
CA ALA A 75 6.99 -9.51 -9.54
C ALA A 75 8.20 -10.43 -9.78
N PRO A 76 8.90 -10.97 -8.76
CA PRO A 76 10.01 -11.88 -8.98
C PRO A 76 9.58 -13.19 -9.67
N ALA A 77 8.36 -13.69 -9.41
CA ALA A 77 7.85 -14.89 -10.07
C ALA A 77 7.75 -14.73 -11.59
N LEU A 78 7.23 -13.58 -12.04
CA LEU A 78 7.09 -13.27 -13.46
C LEU A 78 8.42 -12.83 -14.10
N ASP A 79 9.27 -12.11 -13.35
CA ASP A 79 10.47 -11.48 -13.88
C ASP A 79 11.62 -12.43 -14.11
N SER A 80 11.92 -13.27 -13.14
CA SER A 80 13.13 -14.12 -13.14
C SER A 80 12.86 -15.61 -12.95
N ALA A 81 11.72 -16.02 -12.39
CA ALA A 81 11.43 -17.40 -12.08
C ALA A 81 10.65 -18.14 -13.18
N GLY A 82 10.52 -17.56 -14.38
CA GLY A 82 9.91 -18.20 -15.55
C GLY A 82 8.39 -18.41 -15.45
N GLN A 83 7.71 -17.80 -14.47
CA GLN A 83 6.28 -17.89 -14.33
C GLN A 83 5.56 -16.86 -15.22
N THR A 84 4.27 -17.08 -15.43
CA THR A 84 3.40 -16.20 -16.21
C THR A 84 2.13 -15.88 -15.44
N LEU A 85 1.35 -14.93 -15.90
CA LEU A 85 0.02 -14.67 -15.32
C LEU A 85 -0.93 -15.87 -15.40
N ALA A 86 -0.68 -16.80 -16.31
CA ALA A 86 -1.43 -18.06 -16.46
C ALA A 86 -0.90 -19.20 -15.58
N THR A 87 0.27 -19.05 -14.94
CA THR A 87 0.79 -20.05 -13.99
C THR A 87 -0.22 -20.23 -12.86
N VAL A 88 -0.58 -21.49 -12.58
CA VAL A 88 -1.65 -21.84 -11.65
C VAL A 88 -1.13 -22.34 -10.32
N TYR A 89 -1.86 -21.97 -9.26
CA TYR A 89 -1.70 -22.47 -7.91
C TYR A 89 -3.04 -22.99 -7.38
N ASN A 90 -2.99 -24.09 -6.64
CA ASN A 90 -4.19 -24.62 -5.99
C ASN A 90 -4.46 -23.87 -4.68
N ASP A 91 -5.54 -23.10 -4.65
CA ASP A 91 -6.09 -22.51 -3.43
C ASP A 91 -6.81 -23.60 -2.63
N ALA A 92 -6.06 -24.27 -1.79
CA ALA A 92 -6.46 -25.37 -0.92
C ALA A 92 -5.75 -25.21 0.44
N PRO A 93 -6.12 -25.96 1.51
CA PRO A 93 -5.44 -25.88 2.80
C PRO A 93 -3.93 -25.86 2.65
N PHE A 94 -3.28 -24.88 3.26
CA PHE A 94 -1.84 -24.70 3.19
C PHE A 94 -1.34 -24.06 4.49
N ASN A 95 -0.19 -24.52 4.99
CA ASN A 95 0.43 -24.00 6.18
C ASN A 95 1.77 -23.35 5.84
N TYR A 96 2.14 -22.34 6.61
CA TYR A 96 3.52 -21.88 6.68
C TYR A 96 4.45 -23.00 7.17
N ASN A 97 5.74 -22.87 6.93
CA ASN A 97 6.74 -23.86 7.38
C ASN A 97 6.69 -24.14 8.89
N GLY A 98 6.24 -23.16 9.70
CA GLY A 98 6.02 -23.32 11.14
C GLY A 98 4.69 -23.99 11.52
N GLY A 99 3.94 -24.53 10.57
CA GLY A 99 2.70 -25.26 10.82
C GLY A 99 1.44 -24.39 10.95
N THR A 100 1.57 -23.06 11.05
CA THR A 100 0.43 -22.15 11.14
C THR A 100 -0.34 -22.10 9.80
N PRO A 101 -1.69 -22.23 9.81
CA PRO A 101 -2.48 -22.18 8.58
C PRO A 101 -2.46 -20.82 7.90
N VAL A 102 -2.25 -20.79 6.59
CA VAL A 102 -2.49 -19.61 5.75
C VAL A 102 -4.00 -19.50 5.48
N ARG A 103 -4.58 -18.37 5.83
CA ARG A 103 -6.02 -18.10 5.64
C ARG A 103 -6.25 -17.05 4.58
N ASN A 104 -7.25 -17.26 3.72
CA ASN A 104 -7.76 -16.23 2.84
C ASN A 104 -8.71 -15.27 3.60
N TYR A 105 -8.96 -14.09 3.01
CA TYR A 105 -9.91 -13.13 3.59
C TYR A 105 -11.38 -13.54 3.41
N TYR A 106 -11.68 -14.34 2.39
CA TYR A 106 -13.02 -14.88 2.17
C TYR A 106 -13.26 -16.07 3.11
N LYS A 107 -14.51 -16.12 3.63
CA LYS A 107 -14.89 -17.07 4.70
C LYS A 107 -15.37 -18.43 4.20
N THR A 108 -15.67 -18.54 2.91
CA THR A 108 -16.31 -19.75 2.33
C THR A 108 -15.30 -20.58 1.55
N GLY A 109 -14.69 -21.54 2.23
CA GLY A 109 -13.89 -22.61 1.60
C GLY A 109 -12.64 -22.13 0.86
N TYR A 110 -12.29 -22.92 -0.14
CA TYR A 110 -11.16 -22.70 -1.04
C TYR A 110 -11.68 -22.65 -2.48
N ARG A 111 -10.92 -21.99 -3.37
CA ARG A 111 -11.34 -21.78 -4.76
C ARG A 111 -10.67 -22.71 -5.77
N GLY A 112 -9.83 -23.66 -5.30
CA GLY A 112 -9.15 -24.62 -6.15
C GLY A 112 -8.05 -24.03 -7.02
N ILE A 113 -7.91 -24.51 -8.23
CA ILE A 113 -6.84 -24.11 -9.16
C ILE A 113 -7.14 -22.72 -9.72
N ASN A 114 -6.24 -21.76 -9.46
CA ASN A 114 -6.37 -20.37 -9.91
C ASN A 114 -5.05 -19.87 -10.50
N PRO A 115 -5.07 -19.09 -11.59
CA PRO A 115 -3.89 -18.47 -12.16
C PRO A 115 -3.41 -17.29 -11.27
N ILE A 116 -2.14 -16.91 -11.42
CA ILE A 116 -1.55 -15.74 -10.76
C ILE A 116 -2.39 -14.48 -10.99
N ARG A 117 -2.93 -14.28 -12.20
CA ARG A 117 -3.80 -13.16 -12.54
C ARG A 117 -4.99 -13.05 -11.58
N GLU A 118 -5.66 -14.17 -11.33
CA GLU A 118 -6.77 -14.25 -10.39
C GLU A 118 -6.29 -14.04 -8.94
N GLY A 119 -5.13 -14.58 -8.60
CA GLY A 119 -4.47 -14.36 -7.30
C GLY A 119 -4.22 -12.88 -7.00
N ILE A 120 -3.87 -12.09 -8.03
CA ILE A 120 -3.70 -10.63 -7.94
C ILE A 120 -5.08 -9.95 -7.82
N ARG A 121 -6.02 -10.24 -8.72
CA ARG A 121 -7.35 -9.64 -8.79
C ARG A 121 -8.12 -9.79 -7.48
N GLU A 122 -8.19 -11.02 -6.98
CA GLU A 122 -8.91 -11.40 -5.77
C GLU A 122 -8.05 -11.34 -4.50
N SER A 123 -6.80 -10.92 -4.62
CA SER A 123 -5.90 -10.82 -3.47
C SER A 123 -5.78 -12.12 -2.65
N MET A 124 -5.64 -13.27 -3.33
CA MET A 124 -5.63 -14.58 -2.71
C MET A 124 -4.33 -14.80 -1.89
N ASN A 125 -4.47 -15.07 -0.59
CA ASN A 125 -3.33 -15.23 0.31
C ASN A 125 -2.54 -16.50 0.00
N ILE A 126 -3.26 -17.63 -0.13
CA ILE A 126 -2.63 -18.95 -0.36
C ILE A 126 -1.86 -18.97 -1.67
N VAL A 127 -2.41 -18.38 -2.74
CA VAL A 127 -1.74 -18.28 -4.05
C VAL A 127 -0.44 -17.47 -3.91
N ALA A 128 -0.46 -16.33 -3.23
CA ALA A 128 0.72 -15.49 -3.06
C ALA A 128 1.80 -16.17 -2.20
N VAL A 129 1.41 -16.80 -1.08
CA VAL A 129 2.37 -17.51 -0.21
C VAL A 129 2.99 -18.71 -0.94
N LYS A 130 2.20 -19.47 -1.71
CA LYS A 130 2.72 -20.57 -2.53
C LYS A 130 3.68 -20.07 -3.62
N ALA A 131 3.33 -18.97 -4.30
CA ALA A 131 4.21 -18.36 -5.30
C ALA A 131 5.55 -17.96 -4.68
N LEU A 132 5.54 -17.24 -3.54
CA LEU A 132 6.76 -16.87 -2.82
C LEU A 132 7.54 -18.10 -2.33
N THR A 133 6.86 -19.15 -1.85
CA THR A 133 7.52 -20.39 -1.42
C THR A 133 8.28 -21.05 -2.56
N VAL A 134 7.70 -21.07 -3.77
CA VAL A 134 8.34 -21.66 -4.96
C VAL A 134 9.57 -20.87 -5.41
N ILE A 135 9.49 -19.55 -5.40
CA ILE A 135 10.61 -18.69 -5.83
C ILE A 135 11.62 -18.41 -4.71
N THR A 136 11.34 -18.79 -3.50
CA THR A 136 12.01 -18.55 -2.22
C THR A 136 11.75 -17.14 -1.62
N PRO A 137 11.61 -17.05 -0.28
CA PRO A 137 11.51 -15.77 0.40
C PRO A 137 12.71 -14.83 0.20
N GLN A 138 13.92 -15.40 0.03
CA GLN A 138 15.13 -14.64 -0.24
C GLN A 138 15.00 -13.84 -1.54
N LEU A 139 14.57 -14.47 -2.63
CA LEU A 139 14.38 -13.77 -3.90
C LEU A 139 13.35 -12.64 -3.77
N GLY A 140 12.25 -12.89 -3.07
CA GLY A 140 11.25 -11.84 -2.79
C GLY A 140 11.82 -10.66 -2.01
N TYR A 141 12.65 -10.94 -1.01
CA TYR A 141 13.34 -9.93 -0.20
C TYR A 141 14.32 -9.09 -1.05
N ASP A 142 15.13 -9.74 -1.89
CA ASP A 142 16.10 -9.07 -2.76
C ASP A 142 15.40 -8.13 -3.76
N TYR A 143 14.25 -8.55 -4.31
CA TYR A 143 13.43 -7.69 -5.17
C TYR A 143 12.89 -6.47 -4.43
N LEU A 144 12.47 -6.61 -3.16
CA LEU A 144 12.02 -5.48 -2.37
C LEU A 144 13.14 -4.47 -2.09
N LEU A 145 14.38 -4.92 -1.83
CA LEU A 145 15.53 -4.03 -1.74
C LEU A 145 15.77 -3.29 -3.07
N ASN A 146 15.61 -3.98 -4.20
CA ASN A 146 15.71 -3.35 -5.51
C ASN A 146 14.60 -2.34 -5.76
N PHE A 147 13.39 -2.54 -5.24
CA PHE A 147 12.28 -1.58 -5.27
C PHE A 147 12.48 -0.39 -4.31
N GLY A 148 13.59 -0.33 -3.57
CA GLY A 148 13.98 0.81 -2.74
C GLY A 148 13.50 0.79 -1.29
N PHE A 149 13.01 -0.34 -0.78
CA PHE A 149 12.66 -0.46 0.63
C PHE A 149 13.92 -0.49 1.50
N THR A 150 13.95 0.34 2.55
CA THR A 150 15.08 0.50 3.47
C THR A 150 14.77 0.04 4.89
N THR A 151 13.50 -0.24 5.18
CA THR A 151 13.01 -0.59 6.52
C THR A 151 12.92 -2.09 6.78
N LEU A 152 13.28 -2.90 5.77
CA LEU A 152 13.25 -4.36 5.85
C LEU A 152 14.36 -4.90 6.75
N VAL A 153 14.06 -5.97 7.46
CA VAL A 153 14.97 -6.62 8.39
C VAL A 153 15.48 -7.93 7.78
N GLU A 154 16.76 -7.97 7.41
CA GLU A 154 17.41 -9.20 6.98
C GLU A 154 17.61 -10.15 8.16
N ARG A 155 18.23 -9.66 9.22
CA ARG A 155 18.43 -10.36 10.49
C ARG A 155 18.69 -9.35 11.61
N GLU A 156 17.86 -9.39 12.64
CA GLU A 156 18.03 -8.54 13.83
C GLU A 156 17.77 -9.39 15.08
N GLU A 157 18.60 -9.22 16.10
CA GLU A 157 18.41 -9.84 17.40
C GLU A 157 17.85 -8.81 18.39
N ARG A 158 16.68 -9.10 18.97
CA ARG A 158 16.05 -8.28 20.00
C ARG A 158 15.69 -9.17 21.19
N ASN A 159 16.23 -8.88 22.37
CA ASN A 159 15.95 -9.62 23.60
C ASN A 159 16.17 -11.14 23.50
N GLY A 160 17.18 -11.58 22.72
CA GLY A 160 17.48 -12.99 22.51
C GLY A 160 16.62 -13.70 21.46
N GLU A 161 15.71 -12.99 20.80
CA GLU A 161 14.92 -13.49 19.67
C GLU A 161 15.45 -12.93 18.34
N ILE A 162 15.45 -13.78 17.32
CA ILE A 162 15.88 -13.40 15.96
C ILE A 162 14.66 -13.02 15.14
N TYR A 163 14.69 -11.81 14.61
CA TYR A 163 13.71 -11.27 13.69
C TYR A 163 14.28 -11.23 12.27
N THR A 164 13.48 -11.63 11.29
CA THR A 164 13.83 -11.58 9.86
C THR A 164 12.58 -11.45 9.02
N ASP A 165 12.64 -10.66 7.96
CA ASP A 165 11.58 -10.55 6.96
C ASP A 165 11.74 -11.59 5.84
N ILE A 166 12.84 -12.36 5.83
CA ILE A 166 13.12 -13.44 4.87
C ILE A 166 12.35 -14.70 5.26
N ASN A 167 11.03 -14.64 5.15
CA ASN A 167 10.13 -15.74 5.47
C ASN A 167 8.86 -15.70 4.60
N GLN A 168 8.01 -16.72 4.69
CA GLN A 168 6.81 -16.85 3.87
C GLN A 168 5.75 -15.74 4.13
N THR A 169 5.75 -15.10 5.32
CA THR A 169 4.79 -14.03 5.63
C THR A 169 5.07 -12.76 4.83
N LEU A 170 6.29 -12.63 4.28
CA LEU A 170 6.69 -11.54 3.38
C LEU A 170 5.71 -11.39 2.22
N ALA A 171 5.20 -12.50 1.65
CA ALA A 171 4.20 -12.46 0.60
C ALA A 171 2.94 -11.66 0.97
N LEU A 172 2.62 -11.57 2.23
CA LEU A 172 1.41 -10.92 2.74
C LEU A 172 1.70 -9.57 3.44
N GLY A 173 2.95 -9.11 3.40
CA GLY A 173 3.37 -7.90 4.10
C GLY A 173 3.52 -8.08 5.61
N GLY A 174 3.73 -9.32 6.07
CA GLY A 174 4.09 -9.63 7.45
C GLY A 174 5.56 -9.31 7.69
N LEU A 175 5.83 -8.08 8.10
CA LEU A 175 7.16 -7.53 8.30
C LEU A 175 7.44 -7.25 9.77
N THR A 176 8.72 -7.25 10.13
CA THR A 176 9.20 -6.92 11.48
C THR A 176 8.87 -5.47 11.86
N ASN A 177 9.15 -4.53 10.96
CA ASN A 177 8.92 -3.10 11.20
C ASN A 177 7.76 -2.54 10.38
N GLY A 178 7.61 -2.97 9.12
CA GLY A 178 6.71 -2.38 8.14
C GLY A 178 7.44 -1.46 7.16
N VAL A 179 6.68 -0.67 6.40
CA VAL A 179 7.19 0.27 5.37
C VAL A 179 6.49 1.61 5.45
N THR A 180 7.12 2.64 4.90
CA THR A 180 6.49 3.96 4.79
C THR A 180 5.60 4.05 3.55
N PRO A 181 4.55 4.90 3.56
CA PRO A 181 3.79 5.23 2.36
C PRO A 181 4.66 5.75 1.20
N TYR A 182 5.74 6.45 1.52
CA TYR A 182 6.70 7.00 0.57
C TYR A 182 7.43 5.89 -0.20
N GLU A 183 7.98 4.90 0.51
CA GLU A 183 8.67 3.75 -0.10
C GLU A 183 7.70 2.89 -0.91
N LEU A 184 6.50 2.62 -0.37
CA LEU A 184 5.49 1.83 -1.08
C LEU A 184 5.05 2.52 -2.36
N ASN A 185 4.90 3.85 -2.34
CA ASN A 185 4.54 4.63 -3.53
C ASN A 185 5.60 4.51 -4.61
N ALA A 186 6.88 4.69 -4.28
CA ALA A 186 8.00 4.60 -5.22
C ALA A 186 8.13 3.20 -5.84
N ALA A 187 7.88 2.14 -5.06
CA ALA A 187 7.87 0.78 -5.57
C ALA A 187 6.75 0.54 -6.60
N TYR A 188 5.55 1.09 -6.36
CA TYR A 188 4.45 1.03 -7.33
C TYR A 188 4.68 1.95 -8.53
N ALA A 189 5.33 3.11 -8.33
CA ALA A 189 5.75 4.00 -9.41
C ALA A 189 6.73 3.31 -10.37
N ALA A 190 7.62 2.46 -9.87
CA ALA A 190 8.51 1.66 -10.71
C ALA A 190 7.74 0.71 -11.64
N ILE A 191 6.65 0.07 -11.16
CA ILE A 191 5.80 -0.76 -12.02
C ILE A 191 5.10 0.11 -13.08
N ALA A 192 4.54 1.25 -12.66
CA ALA A 192 3.87 2.20 -13.55
C ALA A 192 4.81 2.78 -14.61
N ASN A 193 6.10 2.91 -14.29
CA ASN A 193 7.17 3.39 -15.15
C ASN A 193 7.92 2.24 -15.86
N MET A 194 7.20 1.24 -16.31
CA MET A 194 7.71 0.12 -17.11
C MET A 194 8.92 -0.59 -16.47
N GLY A 195 8.92 -0.70 -15.14
CA GLY A 195 9.95 -1.38 -14.37
C GLY A 195 11.15 -0.55 -13.98
N THR A 196 11.16 0.73 -14.34
CA THR A 196 12.22 1.67 -13.95
C THR A 196 11.87 2.36 -12.64
N TYR A 197 12.63 2.08 -11.60
CA TYR A 197 12.56 2.79 -10.33
C TYR A 197 13.28 4.12 -10.45
N ASN A 198 12.60 5.20 -10.13
CA ASN A 198 13.19 6.51 -9.90
C ASN A 198 13.24 6.76 -8.39
N GLU A 199 14.40 7.16 -7.88
CA GLU A 199 14.50 7.55 -6.47
C GLU A 199 13.55 8.75 -6.22
N PRO A 200 12.58 8.62 -5.29
CA PRO A 200 11.60 9.68 -5.09
C PRO A 200 12.23 10.90 -4.45
N LYS A 201 11.85 12.10 -4.92
CA LYS A 201 12.44 13.38 -4.52
C LYS A 201 11.38 14.45 -4.27
N LEU A 202 11.65 15.29 -3.26
CA LEU A 202 10.76 16.36 -2.79
C LEU A 202 11.19 17.75 -3.27
N TYR A 203 12.36 17.86 -3.91
CA TYR A 203 12.89 19.11 -4.46
C TYR A 203 13.74 18.82 -5.70
N SER A 204 13.78 19.78 -6.60
CA SER A 204 14.62 19.70 -7.81
C SER A 204 16.01 20.26 -7.57
N LYS A 205 16.09 21.37 -6.84
CA LYS A 205 17.34 22.09 -6.63
C LYS A 205 17.31 22.87 -5.32
N VAL A 206 18.44 22.96 -4.65
CA VAL A 206 18.66 23.86 -3.51
C VAL A 206 19.77 24.81 -3.87
N THR A 207 19.54 26.12 -3.70
CA THR A 207 20.53 27.16 -3.92
C THR A 207 20.78 27.93 -2.62
N ASP A 208 21.96 28.53 -2.49
CA ASP A 208 22.24 29.52 -1.44
C ASP A 208 21.60 30.88 -1.77
N ALA A 209 21.86 31.87 -0.91
CA ALA A 209 21.35 33.22 -1.08
C ALA A 209 21.91 33.95 -2.33
N ASP A 210 23.09 33.55 -2.79
CA ASP A 210 23.78 34.10 -3.94
C ASP A 210 23.41 33.41 -5.26
N GLY A 211 22.56 32.37 -5.18
CA GLY A 211 22.09 31.60 -6.33
C GLY A 211 23.00 30.43 -6.73
N ASN A 212 24.07 30.14 -5.97
CA ASN A 212 24.92 28.99 -6.23
C ASN A 212 24.18 27.69 -5.89
N VAL A 213 24.31 26.69 -6.73
CA VAL A 213 23.66 25.39 -6.54
C VAL A 213 24.39 24.60 -5.45
N ILE A 214 23.66 24.28 -4.36
CA ILE A 214 24.14 23.43 -3.27
C ILE A 214 23.80 21.96 -3.53
N LEU A 215 22.55 21.70 -3.98
CA LEU A 215 22.07 20.36 -4.33
C LEU A 215 21.31 20.44 -5.67
N ASP A 216 21.56 19.48 -6.53
CA ASP A 216 20.87 19.35 -7.82
C ASP A 216 20.27 17.92 -7.97
N ASN A 217 18.96 17.83 -7.93
CA ASN A 217 18.17 16.61 -8.14
C ASN A 217 17.38 16.68 -9.46
N THR A 218 17.78 17.54 -10.41
CA THR A 218 17.05 17.67 -11.69
C THR A 218 17.12 16.40 -12.53
N VAL A 219 18.24 15.67 -12.46
CA VAL A 219 18.40 14.38 -13.12
C VAL A 219 17.86 13.28 -12.21
N PRO A 220 16.94 12.41 -12.70
CA PRO A 220 16.47 11.26 -11.93
C PRO A 220 17.62 10.28 -11.63
N ASN A 221 17.71 9.79 -10.39
CA ASN A 221 18.50 8.62 -10.05
C ASN A 221 17.64 7.38 -10.34
N SER A 222 17.90 6.74 -11.47
CA SER A 222 17.02 5.71 -12.03
C SER A 222 17.74 4.36 -12.14
N LYS A 223 17.01 3.27 -11.87
CA LYS A 223 17.49 1.91 -12.11
C LYS A 223 16.36 1.01 -12.61
N GLN A 224 16.65 0.10 -13.53
CA GLN A 224 15.71 -0.95 -13.92
C GLN A 224 15.63 -2.00 -12.82
N VAL A 225 14.45 -2.21 -12.23
CA VAL A 225 14.25 -3.14 -11.10
C VAL A 225 13.49 -4.40 -11.50
N ILE A 226 12.65 -4.33 -12.53
CA ILE A 226 12.01 -5.45 -13.21
C ILE A 226 11.97 -5.18 -14.71
N LYS A 227 11.83 -6.21 -15.52
CA LYS A 227 11.69 -6.06 -16.98
C LYS A 227 10.44 -5.27 -17.35
N GLU A 228 10.52 -4.54 -18.45
CA GLU A 228 9.36 -3.83 -19.02
C GLU A 228 8.16 -4.76 -19.25
N THR A 229 8.41 -5.95 -19.77
CA THR A 229 7.38 -6.97 -19.98
C THR A 229 6.73 -7.43 -18.69
N THR A 230 7.49 -7.57 -17.60
CA THR A 230 6.98 -7.91 -16.27
C THR A 230 6.11 -6.79 -15.72
N ALA A 231 6.57 -5.54 -15.82
CA ALA A 231 5.82 -4.36 -15.40
C ALA A 231 4.48 -4.25 -16.15
N TYR A 232 4.49 -4.46 -17.48
CA TYR A 232 3.28 -4.49 -18.30
C TYR A 232 2.29 -5.57 -17.84
N LEU A 233 2.75 -6.80 -17.62
CA LEU A 233 1.90 -7.90 -17.15
C LEU A 233 1.29 -7.62 -15.77
N LEU A 234 2.10 -7.10 -14.83
CA LEU A 234 1.61 -6.72 -13.50
C LEU A 234 0.58 -5.60 -13.59
N THR A 235 0.83 -4.58 -14.40
CA THR A 235 -0.13 -3.48 -14.65
C THR A 235 -1.45 -4.03 -15.17
N SER A 236 -1.42 -4.88 -16.18
CA SER A 236 -2.62 -5.50 -16.74
C SER A 236 -3.41 -6.32 -15.72
N ALA A 237 -2.73 -7.09 -14.86
CA ALA A 237 -3.40 -7.84 -13.79
C ALA A 237 -3.95 -6.92 -12.68
N MET A 238 -3.28 -5.80 -12.40
CA MET A 238 -3.73 -4.81 -11.43
C MET A 238 -4.88 -3.92 -11.95
N GLU A 239 -5.05 -3.78 -13.26
CA GLU A 239 -6.27 -3.20 -13.84
C GLU A 239 -7.49 -4.03 -13.48
N ASP A 240 -7.40 -5.36 -13.52
CA ASP A 240 -8.49 -6.25 -13.13
C ASP A 240 -8.90 -6.09 -11.66
N VAL A 241 -7.95 -5.75 -10.78
CA VAL A 241 -8.25 -5.43 -9.37
C VAL A 241 -9.25 -4.27 -9.28
N VAL A 242 -9.08 -3.25 -10.12
CA VAL A 242 -9.93 -2.05 -10.14
C VAL A 242 -11.20 -2.28 -10.96
N ILE A 243 -11.14 -3.07 -12.04
CA ILE A 243 -12.29 -3.34 -12.91
C ILE A 243 -13.31 -4.25 -12.22
N SER A 244 -12.88 -5.35 -11.62
CA SER A 244 -13.77 -6.40 -11.11
C SER A 244 -13.28 -7.09 -9.83
N GLY A 245 -12.16 -6.63 -9.24
CA GLY A 245 -11.53 -7.22 -8.07
C GLY A 245 -11.75 -6.42 -6.79
N THR A 246 -10.81 -6.53 -5.86
CA THR A 246 -10.88 -5.92 -4.51
C THR A 246 -10.81 -4.39 -4.51
N GLY A 247 -10.39 -3.77 -5.62
CA GLY A 247 -10.20 -2.33 -5.79
C GLY A 247 -11.32 -1.59 -6.53
N THR A 248 -12.46 -2.23 -6.81
CA THR A 248 -13.55 -1.63 -7.60
C THR A 248 -14.05 -0.28 -7.08
N ARG A 249 -13.91 -0.04 -5.77
CA ARG A 249 -14.26 1.24 -5.14
C ARG A 249 -13.40 2.42 -5.60
N CYS A 250 -12.21 2.14 -6.13
CA CYS A 250 -11.30 3.16 -6.67
C CYS A 250 -11.66 3.62 -8.09
N ARG A 251 -12.60 2.95 -8.77
CA ARG A 251 -13.03 3.34 -10.12
C ARG A 251 -13.66 4.72 -10.14
N PHE A 252 -13.35 5.47 -11.18
CA PHE A 252 -14.07 6.68 -11.56
C PHE A 252 -14.22 6.75 -13.08
N SER A 253 -15.13 7.58 -13.57
CA SER A 253 -15.35 7.75 -15.02
C SER A 253 -14.15 8.42 -15.65
N THR A 254 -13.40 7.66 -16.43
CA THR A 254 -12.23 8.13 -17.20
C THR A 254 -11.99 7.20 -18.38
N LYS A 255 -11.32 7.72 -19.42
CA LYS A 255 -10.81 6.91 -20.54
C LYS A 255 -9.45 6.29 -20.26
N MET A 256 -8.80 6.68 -19.16
CA MET A 256 -7.49 6.17 -18.78
C MET A 256 -7.59 4.84 -18.05
N ALA A 257 -6.59 3.99 -18.23
CA ALA A 257 -6.40 2.81 -17.42
C ALA A 257 -6.10 3.20 -15.96
N ILE A 258 -6.65 2.44 -15.03
CA ILE A 258 -6.36 2.56 -13.60
C ILE A 258 -5.95 1.18 -13.12
N ALA A 259 -4.72 1.07 -12.61
CA ALA A 259 -4.20 -0.14 -12.02
C ALA A 259 -3.89 0.09 -10.54
N GLY A 260 -4.00 -0.94 -9.72
CA GLY A 260 -3.66 -0.80 -8.30
C GLY A 260 -3.92 -2.05 -7.48
N LYS A 261 -3.57 -1.96 -6.21
CA LYS A 261 -3.70 -3.06 -5.25
C LYS A 261 -4.19 -2.56 -3.89
N THR A 262 -5.12 -3.28 -3.32
CA THR A 262 -5.55 -3.09 -1.93
C THR A 262 -4.59 -3.77 -0.97
N GLY A 263 -4.36 -3.14 0.18
CA GLY A 263 -3.65 -3.71 1.32
C GLY A 263 -4.51 -3.66 2.57
N THR A 264 -4.41 -4.70 3.37
CA THR A 264 -5.04 -4.73 4.69
C THR A 264 -4.17 -5.62 5.57
N SER A 265 -3.76 -5.10 6.72
CA SER A 265 -3.05 -5.89 7.73
C SER A 265 -4.04 -6.69 8.59
N SER A 266 -3.51 -7.57 9.44
CA SER A 266 -4.31 -8.34 10.40
C SER A 266 -5.15 -7.38 11.24
N GLU A 267 -6.37 -7.81 11.59
CA GLU A 267 -7.31 -7.05 12.43
C GLU A 267 -7.63 -5.64 11.93
N TYR A 268 -7.34 -5.35 10.65
CA TYR A 268 -7.60 -4.05 10.01
C TYR A 268 -6.86 -2.87 10.64
N HIS A 269 -5.68 -3.08 11.23
CA HIS A 269 -4.89 -1.99 11.82
C HIS A 269 -4.41 -1.00 10.76
N ASP A 270 -4.01 -1.50 9.58
CA ASP A 270 -3.55 -0.71 8.45
C ASP A 270 -4.35 -1.06 7.21
N VAL A 271 -4.86 -0.04 6.55
CA VAL A 271 -5.60 -0.20 5.29
C VAL A 271 -4.99 0.68 4.21
N TRP A 272 -4.71 0.07 3.06
CA TRP A 272 -3.98 0.70 1.98
C TRP A 272 -4.71 0.59 0.64
N PHE A 273 -4.44 1.55 -0.19
CA PHE A 273 -4.56 1.40 -1.63
C PHE A 273 -3.35 2.05 -2.30
N ALA A 274 -2.60 1.28 -3.06
CA ALA A 274 -1.52 1.75 -3.92
C ALA A 274 -1.94 1.53 -5.37
N GLY A 275 -1.99 2.59 -6.17
CA GLY A 275 -2.46 2.51 -7.54
C GLY A 275 -1.97 3.68 -8.38
N PHE A 276 -2.11 3.54 -9.67
CA PHE A 276 -1.61 4.51 -10.64
C PHE A 276 -2.49 4.63 -11.88
N THR A 277 -2.29 5.71 -12.59
CA THR A 277 -2.75 6.01 -13.93
C THR A 277 -1.53 6.12 -14.85
N PRO A 278 -1.67 6.36 -16.16
CA PRO A 278 -0.50 6.59 -17.02
C PRO A 278 0.39 7.76 -16.61
N TYR A 279 -0.06 8.64 -15.72
CA TYR A 279 0.65 9.89 -15.36
C TYR A 279 1.18 9.94 -13.94
N TYR A 280 0.40 9.43 -12.97
CA TYR A 280 0.71 9.56 -11.55
C TYR A 280 0.48 8.26 -10.80
N THR A 281 1.40 7.98 -9.89
CA THR A 281 1.26 6.94 -8.86
C THR A 281 0.84 7.57 -7.55
N CYS A 282 -0.13 6.96 -6.89
CA CYS A 282 -0.64 7.42 -5.61
C CYS A 282 -0.80 6.25 -4.64
N SER A 283 -0.23 6.39 -3.45
CA SER A 283 -0.43 5.46 -2.33
C SER A 283 -1.11 6.17 -1.17
N VAL A 284 -2.13 5.52 -0.61
CA VAL A 284 -2.88 6.00 0.55
C VAL A 284 -2.85 4.95 1.64
N TRP A 285 -2.43 5.37 2.83
CA TRP A 285 -2.55 4.63 4.07
C TRP A 285 -3.61 5.25 4.97
N THR A 286 -4.36 4.41 5.67
CA THR A 286 -5.25 4.80 6.76
C THR A 286 -5.15 3.81 7.91
N GLY A 287 -5.18 4.33 9.14
CA GLY A 287 -5.08 3.53 10.37
C GLY A 287 -4.99 4.41 11.61
N TYR A 288 -4.90 3.80 12.76
CA TYR A 288 -4.71 4.48 14.03
C TYR A 288 -3.25 4.46 14.47
N ASP A 289 -2.76 5.51 15.11
CA ASP A 289 -1.37 5.59 15.61
C ASP A 289 -1.08 4.55 16.68
N ASN A 290 -2.06 4.24 17.50
CA ASN A 290 -1.99 3.30 18.62
C ASN A 290 -2.42 1.87 18.26
N ASN A 291 -2.37 1.52 16.98
CA ASN A 291 -2.61 0.17 16.47
C ASN A 291 -4.00 -0.42 16.84
N ILE A 292 -5.03 0.43 16.85
CA ILE A 292 -6.43 0.00 16.98
C ILE A 292 -6.94 -0.43 15.61
N GLY A 293 -7.71 -1.52 15.55
CA GLY A 293 -8.35 -1.99 14.33
C GLY A 293 -9.40 -1.03 13.81
N MET A 294 -9.39 -0.78 12.51
CA MET A 294 -10.37 0.08 11.84
C MET A 294 -11.74 -0.60 11.78
N SER A 295 -12.79 0.20 11.89
CA SER A 295 -14.19 -0.28 11.92
C SER A 295 -14.59 -0.93 10.58
N THR A 296 -15.17 -2.11 10.69
CA THR A 296 -15.78 -2.86 9.58
C THR A 296 -17.31 -2.71 9.54
N THR A 297 -17.89 -1.95 10.47
CA THR A 297 -19.34 -1.71 10.52
C THR A 297 -19.77 -0.80 9.39
N ARG A 298 -20.76 -1.24 8.62
CA ARG A 298 -21.34 -0.44 7.52
C ARG A 298 -22.05 0.79 8.07
N GLY A 299 -21.94 1.91 7.35
CA GLY A 299 -22.51 3.20 7.73
C GLY A 299 -21.41 4.27 7.85
N ALA A 300 -21.64 5.27 8.70
CA ALA A 300 -20.70 6.39 8.87
C ALA A 300 -19.30 5.98 9.37
N ASN A 301 -19.20 4.83 10.03
CA ASN A 301 -17.95 4.31 10.62
C ASN A 301 -17.32 3.17 9.80
N TYR A 302 -17.59 3.08 8.49
CA TYR A 302 -17.00 2.04 7.64
C TYR A 302 -15.58 2.43 7.20
N GLU A 303 -14.65 2.38 8.14
CA GLU A 303 -13.30 2.98 8.01
C GLU A 303 -12.39 2.20 7.05
N ILE A 304 -12.59 0.89 6.89
CA ILE A 304 -11.78 0.05 5.99
C ILE A 304 -11.87 0.42 4.50
N ASN A 305 -12.70 1.39 4.14
CA ASN A 305 -12.78 1.90 2.77
C ASN A 305 -12.16 3.29 2.58
N VAL A 306 -11.79 3.97 3.67
CA VAL A 306 -11.33 5.37 3.63
C VAL A 306 -10.12 5.54 2.71
N SER A 307 -9.15 4.62 2.72
CA SER A 307 -7.98 4.69 1.83
C SER A 307 -8.38 4.69 0.35
N LYS A 308 -9.35 3.86 -0.03
CA LYS A 308 -9.87 3.75 -1.40
C LYS A 308 -10.66 5.00 -1.81
N ASP A 309 -11.48 5.52 -0.88
CA ASP A 309 -12.29 6.72 -1.12
C ASP A 309 -11.43 7.97 -1.27
N LEU A 310 -10.40 8.13 -0.42
CA LEU A 310 -9.42 9.20 -0.53
C LEU A 310 -8.66 9.12 -1.85
N TRP A 311 -8.13 7.95 -2.19
CA TRP A 311 -7.42 7.74 -3.45
C TRP A 311 -8.31 8.12 -4.64
N ARG A 312 -9.52 7.58 -4.71
CA ARG A 312 -10.49 7.88 -5.77
C ARG A 312 -10.82 9.37 -5.86
N SER A 313 -11.08 10.00 -4.72
CA SER A 313 -11.50 11.41 -4.68
C SER A 313 -10.41 12.35 -5.17
N VAL A 314 -9.16 12.07 -4.80
CA VAL A 314 -8.01 12.90 -5.20
C VAL A 314 -7.67 12.64 -6.67
N MET A 315 -7.49 11.37 -7.07
CA MET A 315 -7.09 11.03 -8.45
C MET A 315 -8.16 11.45 -9.47
N LYS A 316 -9.45 11.39 -9.12
CA LYS A 316 -10.53 11.91 -9.97
C LYS A 316 -10.44 13.43 -10.20
N ARG A 317 -9.85 14.20 -9.27
CA ARG A 317 -9.69 15.66 -9.41
C ARG A 317 -8.45 16.04 -10.21
N ILE A 318 -7.45 15.17 -10.22
CA ILE A 318 -6.21 15.37 -10.99
C ILE A 318 -6.45 15.09 -12.48
N HIS A 319 -7.35 14.17 -12.78
CA HIS A 319 -7.69 13.69 -14.13
C HIS A 319 -9.10 14.10 -14.54
#